data_6adb9652932fdb183767cec2c1d80561
#
_entry.id   6adb9652932fdb183767cec2c1d80561
#
_cell.length_a   1.000
_cell.length_b   1.000
_cell.length_c   1.000
_cell.angle_alpha   90.00
_cell.angle_beta   90.00
_cell.angle_gamma   90.00
#
_symmetry.space_group_name_H-M   'P 1'
#
loop_
_entity.id
_entity.type
_entity.pdbx_description
1 polymer ?
#
loop_
_entity_poly.entity_id
_entity_poly.type
_entity_poly.pdbx_seq_one_letter_code
_entity_poly.pdbx_strand_id
1 'polypeptide(L)'
;MSAKKPIYAFVDASNLFYGGKTSLGWKIDYKKLLGYLKEKYAVRKCFYYGGIETFGFRYSVLDKKPIDLKALRRYLSSKIKEPKLSADQVVLIGRSLKTINFYLHLDQFGYNLQLKPVKVFTDENGKQTKKANCDVDMTFDMMRYMGQYSGLVALTGDGDFAPVLCYLKNHSRSIKILARGERSAKEIKQLAGSDFRDFNYLREILKFEDKK
;
A
#
# COMPACT_ATOMS: atom_id res chain seq x y z
N MET A 1 -13.81 -29.77 14.83
CA MET A 1 -14.22 -28.49 14.25
C MET A 1 -13.01 -27.85 13.56
N SER A 2 -13.06 -27.66 12.24
CA SER A 2 -11.97 -26.97 11.52
C SER A 2 -11.87 -25.52 12.02
N ALA A 3 -10.69 -25.10 12.46
CA ALA A 3 -10.46 -23.72 12.92
C ALA A 3 -10.86 -22.73 11.80
N LYS A 4 -11.67 -21.72 12.14
CA LYS A 4 -12.11 -20.70 11.19
C LYS A 4 -10.87 -20.01 10.60
N LYS A 5 -10.74 -20.02 9.26
CA LYS A 5 -9.63 -19.36 8.57
C LYS A 5 -9.60 -17.87 8.92
N PRO A 6 -8.42 -17.25 8.98
CA PRO A 6 -8.24 -15.85 9.36
C PRO A 6 -8.81 -14.87 8.31
N ILE A 7 -8.85 -13.59 8.67
CA ILE A 7 -9.08 -12.46 7.75
C ILE A 7 -7.72 -11.84 7.39
N TYR A 8 -7.52 -11.52 6.12
CA TYR A 8 -6.33 -10.81 5.64
C TYR A 8 -6.70 -9.40 5.18
N ALA A 9 -5.78 -8.45 5.31
CA ALA A 9 -5.95 -7.11 4.76
C ALA A 9 -4.95 -6.87 3.62
N PHE A 10 -5.42 -6.18 2.58
CA PHE A 10 -4.65 -5.80 1.40
C PHE A 10 -4.75 -4.29 1.21
N VAL A 11 -3.62 -3.60 1.34
CA VAL A 11 -3.53 -2.14 1.38
C VAL A 11 -2.88 -1.63 0.11
N ASP A 12 -3.63 -0.96 -0.73
CA ASP A 12 -3.13 -0.22 -1.87
C ASP A 12 -2.60 1.14 -1.41
N ALA A 13 -1.28 1.30 -1.39
CA ALA A 13 -0.63 2.54 -0.96
C ALA A 13 -1.03 3.73 -1.84
N SER A 14 -1.20 3.53 -3.15
CA SER A 14 -1.54 4.61 -4.09
C SER A 14 -2.90 5.22 -3.75
N ASN A 15 -3.87 4.38 -3.44
CA ASN A 15 -5.21 4.79 -3.07
C ASN A 15 -5.27 5.51 -1.71
N LEU A 16 -4.48 5.04 -0.72
CA LEU A 16 -4.39 5.67 0.60
C LEU A 16 -3.50 6.91 0.61
N PHE A 17 -2.33 6.87 -0.04
CA PHE A 17 -1.30 7.91 0.07
C PHE A 17 -1.67 9.16 -0.75
N TYR A 18 -2.09 8.98 -2.00
CA TYR A 18 -2.58 10.09 -2.83
C TYR A 18 -3.93 10.64 -2.33
N GLY A 19 -4.68 9.82 -1.61
CA GLY A 19 -5.88 10.21 -0.88
C GLY A 19 -5.62 11.00 0.40
N GLY A 20 -4.54 10.67 1.15
CA GLY A 20 -4.38 11.15 2.52
C GLY A 20 -4.08 12.63 2.67
N LYS A 21 -3.14 13.18 1.88
CA LYS A 21 -2.68 14.57 2.08
C LYS A 21 -3.52 15.63 1.38
N THR A 22 -4.02 15.33 0.19
CA THR A 22 -4.72 16.30 -0.66
C THR A 22 -6.24 16.23 -0.56
N SER A 23 -6.78 15.17 -0.01
CA SER A 23 -8.21 14.93 -0.09
C SER A 23 -8.91 14.44 1.19
N LEU A 24 -8.20 13.84 2.16
CA LEU A 24 -8.77 13.61 3.49
C LEU A 24 -8.61 14.85 4.40
N GLY A 25 -7.67 15.75 4.08
CA GLY A 25 -7.32 16.88 4.91
C GLY A 25 -6.65 16.52 6.24
N TRP A 26 -6.27 15.23 6.42
CA TRP A 26 -5.58 14.73 7.61
C TRP A 26 -4.66 13.56 7.26
N LYS A 27 -3.67 13.29 8.13
CA LYS A 27 -2.71 12.18 7.96
C LYS A 27 -3.20 10.94 8.68
N ILE A 28 -3.09 9.77 8.04
CA ILE A 28 -3.41 8.48 8.66
C ILE A 28 -2.24 8.04 9.56
N ASP A 29 -2.55 7.64 10.79
CA ASP A 29 -1.65 6.89 11.65
C ASP A 29 -1.73 5.40 11.31
N TYR A 30 -0.70 4.88 10.67
CA TYR A 30 -0.68 3.48 10.22
C TYR A 30 -0.59 2.46 11.36
N LYS A 31 -0.07 2.86 12.53
CA LYS A 31 -0.10 2.01 13.71
C LYS A 31 -1.53 1.88 14.26
N LYS A 32 -2.25 3.01 14.36
CA LYS A 32 -3.67 3.04 14.71
C LYS A 32 -4.51 2.26 13.67
N LEU A 33 -4.22 2.43 12.38
CA LEU A 33 -4.91 1.70 11.30
C LEU A 33 -4.75 0.18 11.45
N LEU A 34 -3.53 -0.31 11.68
CA LEU A 34 -3.31 -1.75 11.87
C LEU A 34 -4.01 -2.27 13.12
N GLY A 35 -4.00 -1.51 14.23
CA GLY A 35 -4.77 -1.80 15.44
C GLY A 35 -6.25 -1.94 15.15
N TYR A 36 -6.83 -0.95 14.50
CA TYR A 36 -8.24 -0.95 14.09
C TYR A 36 -8.61 -2.16 13.22
N LEU A 37 -7.77 -2.50 12.24
CA LEU A 37 -8.00 -3.69 11.39
C LEU A 37 -7.98 -4.98 12.20
N LYS A 38 -7.08 -5.11 13.16
CA LYS A 38 -6.99 -6.28 14.04
C LYS A 38 -8.19 -6.40 14.98
N GLU A 39 -8.58 -5.31 15.60
CA GLU A 39 -9.68 -5.27 16.58
C GLU A 39 -11.05 -5.40 15.91
N LYS A 40 -11.30 -4.61 14.86
CA LYS A 40 -12.63 -4.54 14.22
C LYS A 40 -12.92 -5.73 13.32
N TYR A 41 -11.91 -6.24 12.60
CA TYR A 41 -12.07 -7.27 11.56
C TYR A 41 -11.31 -8.56 11.86
N ALA A 42 -10.64 -8.68 12.99
CA ALA A 42 -9.80 -9.82 13.34
C ALA A 42 -8.72 -10.14 12.29
N VAL A 43 -8.14 -9.08 11.68
CA VAL A 43 -7.09 -9.21 10.66
C VAL A 43 -5.85 -9.85 11.27
N ARG A 44 -5.34 -10.92 10.64
CA ARG A 44 -4.13 -11.64 11.07
C ARG A 44 -2.90 -11.31 10.25
N LYS A 45 -3.08 -11.00 8.96
CA LYS A 45 -2.00 -10.54 8.08
C LYS A 45 -2.47 -9.29 7.34
N CYS A 46 -1.61 -8.27 7.29
CA CYS A 46 -1.87 -7.04 6.57
C CYS A 46 -0.74 -6.82 5.56
N PHE A 47 -1.06 -6.93 4.28
CA PHE A 47 -0.13 -6.69 3.18
C PHE A 47 -0.23 -5.24 2.73
N TYR A 48 0.91 -4.61 2.50
CA TYR A 48 1.00 -3.22 2.06
C TYR A 48 1.76 -3.16 0.73
N TYR A 49 1.09 -2.70 -0.31
CA TYR A 49 1.61 -2.63 -1.68
C TYR A 49 2.01 -1.19 -2.01
N GLY A 50 3.26 -0.98 -2.42
CA GLY A 50 3.75 0.36 -2.71
C GLY A 50 4.96 0.40 -3.60
N GLY A 51 5.19 1.57 -4.20
CA GLY A 51 6.37 1.84 -5.03
C GLY A 51 7.55 2.34 -4.22
N ILE A 52 8.78 1.99 -4.65
CA ILE A 52 10.01 2.48 -4.06
C ILE A 52 11.03 2.87 -5.14
N GLU A 53 11.65 4.03 -5.00
CA GLU A 53 12.71 4.49 -5.90
C GLU A 53 14.06 3.93 -5.46
N THR A 54 14.80 3.30 -6.40
CA THR A 54 16.05 2.58 -6.11
C THR A 54 17.31 3.34 -6.52
N PHE A 55 17.22 4.30 -7.45
CA PHE A 55 18.36 5.13 -7.95
C PHE A 55 19.60 4.30 -8.36
N GLY A 56 19.39 3.14 -8.97
CA GLY A 56 20.47 2.25 -9.40
C GLY A 56 20.91 1.22 -8.34
N PHE A 57 20.25 1.14 -7.19
CA PHE A 57 20.46 0.03 -6.26
C PHE A 57 20.09 -1.30 -6.96
N ARG A 58 21.00 -2.27 -6.90
CA ARG A 58 20.81 -3.57 -7.54
C ARG A 58 19.68 -4.34 -6.88
N TYR A 59 18.65 -4.64 -7.65
CA TYR A 59 17.51 -5.46 -7.25
C TYR A 59 16.92 -6.15 -8.47
N SER A 60 16.59 -7.41 -8.34
CA SER A 60 15.87 -8.17 -9.37
C SER A 60 14.58 -8.77 -8.80
N VAL A 61 13.47 -8.50 -9.46
CA VAL A 61 12.18 -9.12 -9.14
C VAL A 61 12.25 -10.66 -9.30
N LEU A 62 13.14 -11.14 -10.19
CA LEU A 62 13.30 -12.57 -10.44
C LEU A 62 13.98 -13.31 -9.27
N ASP A 63 14.71 -12.61 -8.41
CA ASP A 63 15.35 -13.22 -7.24
C ASP A 63 14.36 -13.65 -6.15
N LYS A 64 13.07 -13.33 -6.32
CA LYS A 64 11.96 -13.67 -5.40
C LYS A 64 12.20 -13.26 -3.95
N LYS A 65 13.11 -12.29 -3.73
CA LYS A 65 13.42 -11.73 -2.40
C LYS A 65 12.84 -10.32 -2.29
N PRO A 66 12.34 -9.94 -1.12
CA PRO A 66 11.93 -8.55 -0.89
C PRO A 66 13.15 -7.60 -0.98
N ILE A 67 12.89 -6.33 -1.31
CA ILE A 67 13.93 -5.31 -1.32
C ILE A 67 14.46 -5.10 0.11
N ASP A 68 15.78 -5.24 0.29
CA ASP A 68 16.41 -4.93 1.58
C ASP A 68 16.41 -3.40 1.81
N LEU A 69 15.42 -2.94 2.56
CA LEU A 69 15.26 -1.52 2.88
C LEU A 69 16.43 -0.93 3.67
N LYS A 70 17.07 -1.72 4.52
CA LYS A 70 18.23 -1.26 5.31
C LYS A 70 19.45 -1.07 4.40
N ALA A 71 19.68 -2.01 3.50
CA ALA A 71 20.74 -1.89 2.49
C ALA A 71 20.49 -0.74 1.53
N LEU A 72 19.27 -0.61 1.01
CA LEU A 72 18.86 0.50 0.13
C LEU A 72 19.03 1.86 0.84
N ARG A 73 18.63 1.97 2.11
CA ARG A 73 18.85 3.19 2.90
C ARG A 73 20.34 3.55 3.01
N ARG A 74 21.20 2.58 3.33
CA ARG A 74 22.66 2.80 3.39
C ARG A 74 23.20 3.29 2.05
N TYR A 75 22.82 2.60 0.97
CA TYR A 75 23.22 2.97 -0.39
C TYR A 75 22.81 4.41 -0.74
N LEU A 76 21.54 4.80 -0.52
CA LEU A 76 21.08 6.16 -0.82
C LEU A 76 21.67 7.22 0.12
N SER A 77 21.97 6.87 1.37
CA SER A 77 22.66 7.77 2.31
C SER A 77 24.13 8.02 1.94
N SER A 78 24.77 7.07 1.25
CA SER A 78 26.08 7.28 0.65
C SER A 78 25.96 8.09 -0.64
N LYS A 79 25.03 7.68 -1.51
CA LYS A 79 24.83 8.30 -2.82
C LYS A 79 24.53 9.81 -2.74
N ILE A 80 23.71 10.25 -1.77
CA ILE A 80 23.35 11.67 -1.61
C ILE A 80 24.54 12.59 -1.33
N LYS A 81 25.70 12.03 -0.94
CA LYS A 81 26.94 12.76 -0.67
C LYS A 81 27.84 12.87 -1.89
N GLU A 82 27.49 12.26 -3.02
CA GLU A 82 28.29 12.32 -4.24
C GLU A 82 28.33 13.75 -4.81
N PRO A 83 29.53 14.31 -5.09
CA PRO A 83 29.67 15.72 -5.50
C PRO A 83 29.11 16.03 -6.89
N LYS A 84 28.81 15.00 -7.70
CA LYS A 84 28.28 15.14 -9.08
C LYS A 84 26.76 15.22 -9.15
N LEU A 85 26.04 15.16 -8.02
CA LEU A 85 24.59 15.24 -8.03
C LEU A 85 24.09 16.67 -8.21
N SER A 86 23.08 16.85 -9.03
CA SER A 86 22.35 18.12 -9.10
C SER A 86 21.52 18.34 -7.82
N ALA A 87 21.16 19.61 -7.54
CA ALA A 87 20.29 19.96 -6.41
C ALA A 87 18.96 19.18 -6.45
N ASP A 88 18.35 19.01 -7.63
CA ASP A 88 17.12 18.25 -7.80
C ASP A 88 17.30 16.77 -7.47
N GLN A 89 18.42 16.17 -7.88
CA GLN A 89 18.73 14.79 -7.55
C GLN A 89 18.88 14.58 -6.03
N VAL A 90 19.56 15.52 -5.34
CA VAL A 90 19.66 15.51 -3.88
C VAL A 90 18.30 15.57 -3.21
N VAL A 91 17.41 16.45 -3.68
CA VAL A 91 16.02 16.55 -3.16
C VAL A 91 15.24 15.26 -3.39
N LEU A 92 15.34 14.64 -4.57
CA LEU A 92 14.66 13.39 -4.90
C LEU A 92 15.16 12.24 -4.02
N ILE A 93 16.47 12.07 -3.87
CA ILE A 93 17.05 11.04 -3.00
C ILE A 93 16.63 11.28 -1.54
N GLY A 94 16.63 12.54 -1.08
CA GLY A 94 16.16 12.89 0.26
C GLY A 94 14.69 12.52 0.51
N ARG A 95 13.81 12.70 -0.48
CA ARG A 95 12.41 12.24 -0.41
C ARG A 95 12.33 10.71 -0.32
N SER A 96 13.13 10.01 -1.12
CA SER A 96 13.15 8.54 -1.11
C SER A 96 13.68 7.98 0.21
N LEU A 97 14.67 8.61 0.84
CA LEU A 97 15.12 8.26 2.19
C LEU A 97 13.99 8.40 3.24
N LYS A 98 13.17 9.46 3.14
CA LYS A 98 11.97 9.61 4.00
C LYS A 98 10.95 8.48 3.76
N THR A 99 10.73 8.11 2.50
CA THR A 99 9.83 7.00 2.12
C THR A 99 10.36 5.65 2.64
N ILE A 100 11.67 5.39 2.56
CA ILE A 100 12.29 4.18 3.12
C ILE A 100 12.10 4.12 4.63
N ASN A 101 12.34 5.23 5.34
CA ASN A 101 12.11 5.28 6.79
C ASN A 101 10.65 5.02 7.14
N PHE A 102 9.70 5.53 6.37
CA PHE A 102 8.28 5.23 6.52
C PHE A 102 8.01 3.72 6.36
N TYR A 103 8.55 3.08 5.32
CA TYR A 103 8.38 1.62 5.13
C TYR A 103 9.03 0.81 6.25
N LEU A 104 10.19 1.22 6.77
CA LEU A 104 10.81 0.57 7.93
C LEU A 104 9.92 0.66 9.18
N HIS A 105 9.20 1.78 9.39
CA HIS A 105 8.21 1.87 10.47
C HIS A 105 6.99 0.97 10.22
N LEU A 106 6.49 0.87 8.98
CA LEU A 106 5.40 -0.05 8.66
C LEU A 106 5.78 -1.51 8.95
N ASP A 107 6.99 -1.91 8.59
CA ASP A 107 7.55 -3.23 8.90
C ASP A 107 7.58 -3.48 10.42
N GLN A 108 8.08 -2.52 11.20
CA GLN A 108 8.09 -2.56 12.66
C GLN A 108 6.68 -2.65 13.28
N PHE A 109 5.66 -2.04 12.66
CA PHE A 109 4.26 -2.17 13.11
C PHE A 109 3.68 -3.55 12.80
N GLY A 110 4.29 -4.32 11.88
CA GLY A 110 3.85 -5.66 11.50
C GLY A 110 3.06 -5.72 10.17
N TYR A 111 3.25 -4.74 9.29
CA TYR A 111 2.79 -4.86 7.90
C TYR A 111 3.72 -5.77 7.09
N ASN A 112 3.14 -6.59 6.23
CA ASN A 112 3.89 -7.37 5.25
C ASN A 112 4.09 -6.51 3.99
N LEU A 113 5.28 -5.96 3.82
CA LEU A 113 5.58 -5.05 2.73
C LEU A 113 5.76 -5.78 1.39
N GLN A 114 5.05 -5.36 0.38
CA GLN A 114 5.16 -5.79 -1.01
C GLN A 114 5.57 -4.57 -1.85
N LEU A 115 6.88 -4.34 -1.94
CA LEU A 115 7.42 -3.14 -2.55
C LEU A 115 7.95 -3.42 -3.95
N LYS A 116 7.61 -2.55 -4.89
CA LYS A 116 8.00 -2.65 -6.31
C LYS A 116 8.86 -1.45 -6.72
N PRO A 117 9.98 -1.66 -7.42
CA PRO A 117 10.75 -0.56 -7.96
C PRO A 117 9.91 0.33 -8.87
N VAL A 118 9.99 1.64 -8.66
CA VAL A 118 9.36 2.64 -9.53
C VAL A 118 10.09 2.64 -10.85
N LYS A 119 9.36 2.45 -11.96
CA LYS A 119 9.87 2.62 -13.32
C LYS A 119 9.65 4.05 -13.78
N VAL A 120 10.65 4.63 -14.42
CA VAL A 120 10.55 5.93 -15.07
C VAL A 120 10.38 5.69 -16.56
N PHE A 121 9.31 6.21 -17.12
CA PHE A 121 9.03 6.22 -18.54
C PHE A 121 9.21 7.64 -19.05
N THR A 122 9.96 7.81 -20.13
CA THR A 122 10.10 9.10 -20.83
C THR A 122 9.31 9.01 -22.10
N ASP A 123 8.35 9.92 -22.32
CA ASP A 123 7.59 9.99 -23.56
C ASP A 123 8.38 10.70 -24.67
N GLU A 124 7.82 10.73 -25.89
CA GLU A 124 8.44 11.33 -27.09
C GLU A 124 8.73 12.84 -26.91
N ASN A 125 8.05 13.51 -25.99
CA ASN A 125 8.23 14.92 -25.64
C ASN A 125 9.22 15.13 -24.49
N GLY A 126 9.92 14.08 -24.05
CA GLY A 126 10.87 14.14 -22.92
C GLY A 126 10.22 14.22 -21.53
N LYS A 127 8.89 14.13 -21.43
CA LYS A 127 8.18 14.17 -20.15
C LYS A 127 8.34 12.83 -19.42
N GLN A 128 8.85 12.89 -18.21
CA GLN A 128 9.02 11.71 -17.37
C GLN A 128 7.76 11.40 -16.56
N THR A 129 7.30 10.15 -16.68
CA THR A 129 6.22 9.60 -15.86
C THR A 129 6.77 8.47 -15.00
N LYS A 130 6.55 8.57 -13.69
CA LYS A 130 6.94 7.54 -12.72
C LYS A 130 5.76 6.62 -12.44
N LYS A 131 5.96 5.32 -12.63
CA LYS A 131 4.90 4.33 -12.40
C LYS A 131 5.42 3.15 -11.59
N ALA A 132 4.73 2.81 -10.52
CA ALA A 132 4.85 1.56 -9.80
C ALA A 132 3.44 1.00 -9.62
N ASN A 133 2.96 0.31 -10.67
CA ASN A 133 1.64 -0.32 -10.59
C ASN A 133 1.78 -1.62 -9.79
N CYS A 134 1.17 -1.66 -8.61
CA CYS A 134 1.14 -2.82 -7.72
C CYS A 134 -0.17 -3.62 -7.81
N ASP A 135 -1.11 -3.24 -8.68
CA ASP A 135 -2.45 -3.83 -8.76
C ASP A 135 -2.38 -5.31 -9.14
N VAL A 136 -1.48 -5.63 -10.09
CA VAL A 136 -1.23 -7.02 -10.51
C VAL A 136 -0.67 -7.84 -9.36
N ASP A 137 0.29 -7.29 -8.59
CA ASP A 137 0.91 -7.98 -7.46
C ASP A 137 -0.11 -8.19 -6.33
N MET A 138 -0.93 -7.17 -6.04
CA MET A 138 -1.99 -7.24 -5.03
C MET A 138 -3.09 -8.24 -5.45
N THR A 139 -3.53 -8.21 -6.71
CA THR A 139 -4.49 -9.17 -7.26
C THR A 139 -3.95 -10.60 -7.19
N PHE A 140 -2.69 -10.80 -7.61
CA PHE A 140 -2.03 -12.10 -7.55
C PHE A 140 -1.99 -12.64 -6.12
N ASP A 141 -1.64 -11.82 -5.14
CA ASP A 141 -1.58 -12.24 -3.74
C ASP A 141 -2.97 -12.52 -3.15
N MET A 142 -4.00 -11.73 -3.50
CA MET A 142 -5.39 -12.04 -3.14
C MET A 142 -5.77 -13.44 -3.60
N MET A 143 -5.43 -13.80 -4.84
CA MET A 143 -5.74 -15.11 -5.41
C MET A 143 -4.85 -16.22 -4.83
N ARG A 144 -3.53 -15.99 -4.73
CA ARG A 144 -2.55 -16.95 -4.20
C ARG A 144 -2.88 -17.38 -2.76
N TYR A 145 -3.33 -16.44 -1.94
CA TYR A 145 -3.69 -16.70 -0.54
C TYR A 145 -5.15 -17.07 -0.31
N MET A 146 -5.98 -17.15 -1.36
CA MET A 146 -7.42 -17.42 -1.24
C MET A 146 -7.74 -18.65 -0.40
N GLY A 147 -6.91 -19.72 -0.49
CA GLY A 147 -7.06 -20.92 0.31
C GLY A 147 -6.75 -20.75 1.80
N GLN A 148 -6.05 -19.68 2.21
CA GLN A 148 -5.55 -19.46 3.57
C GLN A 148 -6.44 -18.53 4.41
N TYR A 149 -7.35 -17.77 3.83
CA TYR A 149 -8.24 -16.84 4.53
C TYR A 149 -9.72 -17.15 4.26
N SER A 150 -10.59 -16.77 5.19
CA SER A 150 -12.07 -16.86 5.05
C SER A 150 -12.66 -15.57 4.51
N GLY A 151 -11.94 -14.47 4.56
CA GLY A 151 -12.36 -13.18 4.04
C GLY A 151 -11.20 -12.20 4.02
N LEU A 152 -11.43 -11.06 3.40
CA LEU A 152 -10.43 -10.01 3.30
C LEU A 152 -11.02 -8.62 3.57
N VAL A 153 -10.12 -7.69 3.94
CA VAL A 153 -10.36 -6.26 3.98
C VAL A 153 -9.49 -5.63 2.90
N ALA A 154 -10.11 -5.09 1.85
CA ALA A 154 -9.42 -4.35 0.79
C ALA A 154 -9.42 -2.85 1.13
N LEU A 155 -8.23 -2.25 1.17
CA LEU A 155 -8.07 -0.82 1.37
C LEU A 155 -7.75 -0.18 0.02
N THR A 156 -8.73 -0.18 -0.87
CA THR A 156 -8.71 0.42 -2.20
C THR A 156 -10.11 0.81 -2.64
N GLY A 157 -10.22 1.89 -3.39
CA GLY A 157 -11.45 2.32 -4.07
C GLY A 157 -11.36 2.17 -5.59
N ASP A 158 -10.29 1.55 -6.08
CA ASP A 158 -10.03 1.41 -7.50
C ASP A 158 -10.91 0.32 -8.13
N GLY A 159 -11.63 0.69 -9.20
CA GLY A 159 -12.52 -0.19 -9.95
C GLY A 159 -11.82 -1.38 -10.60
N ASP A 160 -10.54 -1.28 -10.90
CA ASP A 160 -9.75 -2.36 -11.51
C ASP A 160 -9.71 -3.61 -10.62
N PHE A 161 -9.93 -3.47 -9.31
CA PHE A 161 -10.05 -4.62 -8.40
C PHE A 161 -11.46 -5.26 -8.36
N ALA A 162 -12.48 -4.66 -8.98
CA ALA A 162 -13.83 -5.19 -8.94
C ALA A 162 -13.94 -6.64 -9.45
N PRO A 163 -13.28 -7.04 -10.56
CA PRO A 163 -13.36 -8.42 -11.06
C PRO A 163 -12.84 -9.45 -10.05
N VAL A 164 -11.66 -9.22 -9.45
CA VAL A 164 -11.07 -10.16 -8.49
C VAL A 164 -11.89 -10.20 -7.20
N LEU A 165 -12.37 -9.07 -6.70
CA LEU A 165 -13.19 -9.01 -5.49
C LEU A 165 -14.55 -9.71 -5.70
N CYS A 166 -15.18 -9.54 -6.86
CA CYS A 166 -16.39 -10.26 -7.25
C CYS A 166 -16.15 -11.78 -7.30
N TYR A 167 -15.07 -12.20 -7.94
CA TYR A 167 -14.69 -13.61 -7.99
C TYR A 167 -14.53 -14.21 -6.58
N LEU A 168 -13.81 -13.53 -5.70
CA LEU A 168 -13.58 -13.97 -4.31
C LEU A 168 -14.88 -14.05 -3.52
N LYS A 169 -15.78 -13.07 -3.69
CA LYS A 169 -17.11 -13.06 -3.06
C LYS A 169 -17.95 -14.26 -3.50
N ASN A 170 -17.96 -14.57 -4.80
CA ASN A 170 -18.67 -15.73 -5.37
C ASN A 170 -18.08 -17.06 -4.90
N HIS A 171 -16.80 -17.07 -4.47
CA HIS A 171 -16.14 -18.23 -3.87
C HIS A 171 -16.20 -18.22 -2.33
N SER A 172 -17.25 -17.66 -1.76
CA SER A 172 -17.54 -17.65 -0.32
C SER A 172 -16.47 -16.96 0.54
N ARG A 173 -15.81 -15.93 0.00
CA ARG A 173 -14.94 -15.06 0.80
C ARG A 173 -15.73 -13.83 1.25
N SER A 174 -15.66 -13.51 2.54
CA SER A 174 -16.20 -12.25 3.07
C SER A 174 -15.32 -11.10 2.55
N ILE A 175 -15.94 -10.09 1.95
CA ILE A 175 -15.24 -8.92 1.39
C ILE A 175 -15.69 -7.68 2.16
N LYS A 176 -14.73 -6.97 2.75
CA LYS A 176 -14.95 -5.66 3.35
C LYS A 176 -14.05 -4.64 2.67
N ILE A 177 -14.56 -3.43 2.46
CA ILE A 177 -13.83 -2.38 1.74
C ILE A 177 -13.72 -1.15 2.62
N LEU A 178 -12.51 -0.66 2.79
CA LEU A 178 -12.20 0.61 3.42
C LEU A 178 -11.57 1.51 2.36
N ALA A 179 -12.29 2.57 1.96
CA ALA A 179 -11.81 3.50 0.96
C ALA A 179 -12.47 4.87 1.13
N ARG A 180 -12.09 5.84 0.30
CA ARG A 180 -12.70 7.16 0.30
C ARG A 180 -13.94 7.14 -0.56
N GLY A 181 -15.09 7.40 0.05
CA GLY A 181 -16.38 7.34 -0.62
C GLY A 181 -16.45 8.16 -1.90
N GLU A 182 -15.97 9.39 -1.89
CA GLU A 182 -16.01 10.30 -3.06
C GLU A 182 -15.13 9.86 -4.23
N ARG A 183 -14.05 9.09 -3.96
CA ARG A 183 -13.08 8.65 -4.97
C ARG A 183 -13.15 7.16 -5.30
N SER A 184 -14.05 6.44 -4.67
CA SER A 184 -14.24 5.03 -4.95
C SER A 184 -15.13 4.83 -6.15
N ALA A 185 -14.75 3.90 -7.00
CA ALA A 185 -15.52 3.48 -8.16
C ALA A 185 -16.92 2.95 -7.74
N LYS A 186 -17.91 3.17 -8.60
CA LYS A 186 -19.29 2.79 -8.33
C LYS A 186 -19.44 1.29 -8.10
N GLU A 187 -18.76 0.48 -8.90
CA GLU A 187 -18.76 -0.98 -8.84
C GLU A 187 -18.18 -1.50 -7.53
N ILE A 188 -17.14 -0.84 -6.98
CA ILE A 188 -16.57 -1.18 -5.67
C ILE A 188 -17.58 -0.95 -4.55
N LYS A 189 -18.30 0.18 -4.58
CA LYS A 189 -19.36 0.47 -3.60
C LYS A 189 -20.52 -0.49 -3.70
N GLN A 190 -20.96 -0.81 -4.92
CA GLN A 190 -22.05 -1.77 -5.16
C GLN A 190 -21.67 -3.18 -4.69
N LEU A 191 -20.45 -3.63 -4.98
CA LEU A 191 -19.93 -4.93 -4.56
C LEU A 191 -19.89 -5.06 -3.04
N ALA A 192 -19.43 -4.03 -2.35
CA ALA A 192 -19.32 -4.02 -0.89
C ALA A 192 -20.67 -3.84 -0.19
N GLY A 193 -21.58 -3.02 -0.74
CA GLY A 193 -22.84 -2.69 -0.09
C GLY A 193 -22.65 -2.16 1.33
N SER A 194 -23.27 -2.81 2.32
CA SER A 194 -23.15 -2.47 3.75
C SER A 194 -21.74 -2.71 4.34
N ASP A 195 -20.91 -3.48 3.66
CA ASP A 195 -19.52 -3.76 4.05
C ASP A 195 -18.51 -2.72 3.54
N PHE A 196 -18.99 -1.63 2.92
CA PHE A 196 -18.20 -0.45 2.58
C PHE A 196 -18.06 0.47 3.80
N ARG A 197 -16.83 0.93 4.07
CA ARG A 197 -16.53 1.95 5.09
C ARG A 197 -15.74 3.09 4.47
N ASP A 198 -16.29 4.30 4.58
CA ASP A 198 -15.58 5.52 4.17
C ASP A 198 -14.57 5.93 5.24
N PHE A 199 -13.33 6.21 4.83
CA PHE A 199 -12.27 6.73 5.69
C PHE A 199 -12.65 8.03 6.40
N ASN A 200 -13.53 8.85 5.84
CA ASN A 200 -13.97 10.09 6.47
C ASN A 200 -14.58 9.85 7.86
N TYR A 201 -15.30 8.73 8.05
CA TYR A 201 -15.88 8.36 9.34
C TYR A 201 -14.88 7.76 10.33
N LEU A 202 -13.64 7.53 9.90
CA LEU A 202 -12.59 6.94 10.73
C LEU A 202 -11.56 7.98 11.19
N ARG A 203 -11.76 9.26 10.90
CA ARG A 203 -10.81 10.34 11.17
C ARG A 203 -10.38 10.36 12.65
N GLU A 204 -11.33 10.40 13.57
CA GLU A 204 -11.03 10.52 15.00
C GLU A 204 -10.29 9.28 15.55
N ILE A 205 -10.46 8.13 14.90
CA ILE A 205 -9.79 6.88 15.28
C ILE A 205 -8.39 6.79 14.67
N LEU A 206 -8.24 7.24 13.42
CA LEU A 206 -7.05 6.97 12.60
C LEU A 206 -6.14 8.18 12.37
N LYS A 207 -6.53 9.36 12.85
CA LYS A 207 -5.74 10.59 12.66
C LYS A 207 -4.40 10.47 13.37
N PHE A 208 -3.35 10.80 12.62
CA PHE A 208 -2.01 10.99 13.18
C PHE A 208 -2.00 12.29 14.02
N GLU A 209 -1.55 12.21 15.24
CA GLU A 209 -1.35 13.35 16.12
C GLU A 209 0.14 13.66 16.19
N ASP A 210 0.54 14.85 15.74
CA ASP A 210 1.90 15.32 15.97
C ASP A 210 2.06 15.46 17.49
N LYS A 211 2.92 14.65 18.08
CA LYS A 211 3.29 14.83 19.50
C LYS A 211 3.90 16.21 19.63
N LYS A 212 3.26 17.08 20.41
CA LYS A 212 3.83 18.37 20.84
C LYS A 212 5.12 18.14 21.62
#